data_649613b62c1ce1dc61ef99c6e74ab2e5
#
_entry.id   649613b62c1ce1dc61ef99c6e74ab2e5
#
_cell.length_a   1.000
_cell.length_b   1.000
_cell.length_c   1.000
_cell.angle_alpha   90.00
_cell.angle_beta   90.00
_cell.angle_gamma   90.00
#
_symmetry.space_group_name_H-M   'P 1'
#
loop_
_entity.id
_entity.type
_entity.pdbx_description
1 polymer ?
#
loop_
_entity_poly.entity_id
_entity_poly.type
_entity_poly.pdbx_seq_one_letter_code
_entity_poly.pdbx_strand_id
1 'polypeptide(L)'
;MASAAASLFILTGASRGMGRAMASQLLARGSGVQLLCISRRTDAALEAEAARAGSQVVQWSLDLADPVPAAQQLGQWLAGLDGAAFGAATLINNAGTVGDPAPLAQAALPALSQALRVGLEAPLLLTAAFLHATAGWAGRRQVLNISSGLGRNAMGSQAPYCAAKAGMDHFSRAVALESGGARIVSLAPGVIDTDMQVQLRSADAALFPDRGRFEKLKSEGMLDSPESAARKVLAWLERPDFGDQPVADVRQG
;
A
#
# COMPACT_ATOMS: atom_id res chain seq x y z
N MET A 1 24.55 -25.21 8.13
CA MET A 1 23.22 -24.99 7.52
C MET A 1 23.25 -23.61 6.88
N ALA A 2 22.97 -23.48 5.58
CA ALA A 2 22.84 -22.17 4.96
C ALA A 2 21.68 -21.44 5.66
N SER A 3 21.93 -20.25 6.20
CA SER A 3 20.87 -19.38 6.73
C SER A 3 19.86 -19.15 5.61
N ALA A 4 18.57 -19.33 5.88
CA ALA A 4 17.55 -18.97 4.90
C ALA A 4 17.73 -17.48 4.55
N ALA A 5 17.77 -17.18 3.25
CA ALA A 5 17.93 -15.81 2.79
C ALA A 5 16.79 -14.93 3.33
N ALA A 6 17.13 -13.72 3.80
CA ALA A 6 16.16 -12.81 4.41
C ALA A 6 15.09 -12.33 3.41
N SER A 7 13.98 -11.85 3.92
CA SER A 7 12.94 -11.17 3.14
C SER A 7 12.92 -9.68 3.47
N LEU A 8 13.04 -8.85 2.46
CA LEU A 8 12.93 -7.39 2.56
C LEU A 8 11.50 -6.95 2.24
N PHE A 9 10.90 -6.18 3.12
CA PHE A 9 9.61 -5.52 2.87
C PHE A 9 9.76 -4.00 2.97
N ILE A 10 9.18 -3.28 2.03
CA ILE A 10 9.01 -1.83 2.05
C ILE A 10 7.51 -1.56 2.10
N LEU A 11 7.03 -0.89 3.15
CA LEU A 11 5.61 -0.65 3.38
C LEU A 11 5.35 0.84 3.56
N THR A 12 4.50 1.41 2.71
CA THR A 12 4.05 2.78 2.87
C THR A 12 2.77 2.86 3.70
N GLY A 13 2.61 3.92 4.51
CA GLY A 13 1.42 4.12 5.35
C GLY A 13 1.32 3.17 6.55
N ALA A 14 2.46 2.81 7.16
CA ALA A 14 2.55 1.83 8.25
C ALA A 14 2.14 2.36 9.64
N SER A 15 1.77 3.64 9.79
CA SER A 15 1.56 4.25 11.11
C SER A 15 0.17 4.02 11.71
N ARG A 16 -0.81 3.52 10.95
CA ARG A 16 -2.19 3.26 11.41
C ARG A 16 -2.94 2.27 10.52
N GLY A 17 -4.12 1.85 10.99
CA GLY A 17 -5.06 1.02 10.23
C GLY A 17 -4.42 -0.26 9.68
N MET A 18 -4.82 -0.64 8.46
CA MET A 18 -4.32 -1.86 7.82
C MET A 18 -2.80 -1.85 7.61
N GLY A 19 -2.19 -0.70 7.29
CA GLY A 19 -0.73 -0.61 7.15
C GLY A 19 0.00 -0.94 8.44
N ARG A 20 -0.49 -0.44 9.59
CA ARG A 20 0.07 -0.76 10.90
C ARG A 20 -0.09 -2.24 11.24
N ALA A 21 -1.26 -2.82 10.92
CA ALA A 21 -1.52 -4.24 11.11
C ALA A 21 -0.62 -5.11 10.23
N MET A 22 -0.39 -4.73 8.96
CA MET A 22 0.56 -5.41 8.09
C MET A 22 1.99 -5.36 8.64
N ALA A 23 2.44 -4.18 9.12
CA ALA A 23 3.76 -4.04 9.73
C ALA A 23 3.96 -5.01 10.90
N SER A 24 3.02 -5.06 11.84
CA SER A 24 3.06 -6.00 12.97
C SER A 24 3.12 -7.46 12.53
N GLN A 25 2.27 -7.84 11.57
CA GLN A 25 2.21 -9.22 11.09
C GLN A 25 3.47 -9.62 10.31
N LEU A 26 4.10 -8.70 9.58
CA LEU A 26 5.37 -8.94 8.92
C LEU A 26 6.50 -9.12 9.94
N LEU A 27 6.61 -8.24 10.93
CA LEU A 27 7.61 -8.34 11.99
C LEU A 27 7.46 -9.63 12.81
N ALA A 28 6.25 -10.07 13.07
CA ALA A 28 5.97 -11.31 13.80
C ALA A 28 6.48 -12.60 13.09
N ARG A 29 6.89 -12.51 11.81
CA ARG A 29 7.51 -13.63 11.07
C ARG A 29 8.93 -13.97 11.56
N GLY A 30 9.56 -13.09 12.33
CA GLY A 30 10.82 -13.35 13.03
C GLY A 30 12.08 -12.92 12.28
N SER A 31 13.22 -13.55 12.64
CA SER A 31 14.57 -13.11 12.29
C SER A 31 14.92 -13.04 10.79
N GLY A 32 14.10 -13.63 9.94
CA GLY A 32 14.28 -13.57 8.48
C GLY A 32 13.65 -12.31 7.84
N VAL A 33 13.12 -11.35 8.61
CA VAL A 33 12.43 -10.17 8.08
C VAL A 33 13.20 -8.90 8.35
N GLN A 34 13.40 -8.12 7.29
CA GLN A 34 13.77 -6.71 7.35
C GLN A 34 12.62 -5.88 6.78
N LEU A 35 12.09 -4.93 7.56
CA LEU A 35 10.97 -4.08 7.19
C LEU A 35 11.38 -2.60 7.18
N LEU A 36 11.16 -1.92 6.05
CA LEU A 36 11.19 -0.46 5.94
C LEU A 36 9.75 0.07 5.95
N CYS A 37 9.42 0.90 6.94
CA CYS A 37 8.15 1.62 7.02
C CYS A 37 8.31 3.07 6.58
N ILE A 38 7.51 3.53 5.61
CA ILE A 38 7.49 4.92 5.13
C ILE A 38 6.15 5.54 5.50
N SER A 39 6.14 6.51 6.39
CA SER A 39 4.91 7.19 6.87
C SER A 39 5.23 8.60 7.35
N ARG A 40 4.23 9.46 7.47
CA ARG A 40 4.40 10.81 8.06
C ARG A 40 4.76 10.79 9.55
N ARG A 41 4.51 9.68 10.23
CA ARG A 41 4.81 9.48 11.66
C ARG A 41 5.41 8.10 11.84
N THR A 42 6.39 7.99 12.69
CA THR A 42 6.92 6.71 13.17
C THR A 42 6.08 6.16 14.32
N ASP A 43 6.23 4.88 14.62
CA ASP A 43 5.57 4.20 15.74
C ASP A 43 6.61 3.39 16.53
N ALA A 44 6.97 3.87 17.70
CA ALA A 44 7.95 3.21 18.58
C ALA A 44 7.54 1.79 19.00
N ALA A 45 6.25 1.47 18.97
CA ALA A 45 5.78 0.11 19.25
C ALA A 45 6.28 -0.91 18.20
N LEU A 46 6.48 -0.50 16.93
CA LEU A 46 7.05 -1.38 15.89
C LEU A 46 8.50 -1.78 16.21
N GLU A 47 9.29 -0.91 16.81
CA GLU A 47 10.67 -1.22 17.24
C GLU A 47 10.67 -2.28 18.34
N ALA A 48 9.78 -2.12 19.32
CA ALA A 48 9.62 -3.10 20.38
C ALA A 48 9.09 -4.44 19.88
N GLU A 49 8.19 -4.44 18.90
CA GLU A 49 7.69 -5.67 18.24
C GLU A 49 8.81 -6.36 17.46
N ALA A 50 9.59 -5.61 16.69
CA ALA A 50 10.72 -6.13 15.94
C ALA A 50 11.76 -6.79 16.87
N ALA A 51 12.14 -6.11 17.94
CA ALA A 51 13.10 -6.62 18.93
C ALA A 51 12.61 -7.94 19.57
N ARG A 52 11.32 -8.01 19.92
CA ARG A 52 10.73 -9.24 20.51
C ARG A 52 10.70 -10.42 19.53
N ALA A 53 10.46 -10.15 18.25
CA ALA A 53 10.40 -11.18 17.22
C ALA A 53 11.78 -11.53 16.62
N GLY A 54 12.82 -10.75 16.93
CA GLY A 54 14.14 -10.90 16.31
C GLY A 54 14.18 -10.42 14.85
N SER A 55 13.18 -9.67 14.39
CA SER A 55 13.13 -9.04 13.07
C SER A 55 13.80 -7.65 13.10
N GLN A 56 13.98 -7.04 11.94
CA GLN A 56 14.54 -5.69 11.82
C GLN A 56 13.49 -4.73 11.28
N VAL A 57 13.42 -3.52 11.85
CA VAL A 57 12.57 -2.44 11.34
C VAL A 57 13.37 -1.15 11.19
N VAL A 58 13.16 -0.48 10.07
CA VAL A 58 13.61 0.89 9.80
C VAL A 58 12.37 1.74 9.55
N GLN A 59 12.30 2.92 10.13
CA GLN A 59 11.15 3.81 9.98
C GLN A 59 11.60 5.17 9.42
N TRP A 60 10.98 5.60 8.33
CA TRP A 60 11.18 6.93 7.76
C TRP A 60 9.94 7.79 7.95
N SER A 61 10.15 9.00 8.48
CA SER A 61 9.13 10.04 8.55
C SER A 61 9.17 10.87 7.28
N LEU A 62 8.33 10.51 6.29
CA LEU A 62 8.25 11.18 4.99
C LEU A 62 6.79 11.47 4.61
N ASP A 63 6.56 12.62 3.96
CA ASP A 63 5.27 12.93 3.35
C ASP A 63 5.29 12.54 1.85
N LEU A 64 4.47 11.57 1.49
CA LEU A 64 4.31 11.12 0.11
C LEU A 64 3.52 12.09 -0.78
N ALA A 65 3.08 13.23 -0.25
CA ALA A 65 2.63 14.37 -1.06
C ALA A 65 3.80 15.09 -1.78
N ASP A 66 5.05 14.83 -1.36
CA ASP A 66 6.28 15.15 -2.10
C ASP A 66 7.00 13.85 -2.46
N PRO A 67 6.58 13.17 -3.54
CA PRO A 67 6.98 11.78 -3.78
C PRO A 67 8.37 11.64 -4.43
N VAL A 68 8.89 12.66 -5.10
CA VAL A 68 10.20 12.57 -5.80
C VAL A 68 11.36 12.34 -4.81
N PRO A 69 11.53 13.15 -3.74
CA PRO A 69 12.55 12.89 -2.74
C PRO A 69 12.41 11.55 -2.06
N ALA A 70 11.17 11.11 -1.76
CA ALA A 70 10.92 9.81 -1.15
C ALA A 70 11.37 8.65 -2.05
N ALA A 71 11.09 8.73 -3.35
CA ALA A 71 11.52 7.72 -4.32
C ALA A 71 13.05 7.71 -4.52
N GLN A 72 13.68 8.88 -4.57
CA GLN A 72 15.13 9.01 -4.64
C GLN A 72 15.82 8.41 -3.43
N GLN A 73 15.32 8.72 -2.22
CA GLN A 73 15.84 8.16 -0.97
C GLN A 73 15.68 6.64 -0.93
N LEU A 74 14.54 6.10 -1.38
CA LEU A 74 14.32 4.66 -1.48
C LEU A 74 15.32 4.00 -2.43
N GLY A 75 15.51 4.57 -3.63
CA GLY A 75 16.45 4.06 -4.61
C GLY A 75 17.90 4.03 -4.10
N GLN A 76 18.34 5.11 -3.46
CA GLN A 76 19.67 5.20 -2.85
C GLN A 76 19.85 4.19 -1.71
N TRP A 77 18.86 4.04 -0.85
CA TRP A 77 18.91 3.09 0.25
C TRP A 77 19.00 1.65 -0.26
N LEU A 78 18.18 1.28 -1.24
CA LEU A 78 18.19 -0.05 -1.85
C LEU A 78 19.53 -0.34 -2.58
N ALA A 79 20.09 0.64 -3.25
CA ALA A 79 21.39 0.51 -3.92
C ALA A 79 22.56 0.29 -2.93
N GLY A 80 22.40 0.68 -1.68
CA GLY A 80 23.38 0.45 -0.61
C GLY A 80 23.25 -0.93 0.07
N LEU A 81 22.23 -1.74 -0.27
CA LEU A 81 22.03 -3.07 0.29
C LEU A 81 22.72 -4.14 -0.57
N ASP A 82 23.21 -5.20 0.09
CA ASP A 82 23.62 -6.41 -0.60
C ASP A 82 22.39 -7.23 -1.03
N GLY A 83 22.02 -7.15 -2.30
CA GLY A 83 20.89 -7.88 -2.86
C GLY A 83 20.99 -9.41 -2.72
N ALA A 84 22.20 -9.97 -2.59
CA ALA A 84 22.39 -11.40 -2.40
C ALA A 84 21.95 -11.89 -1.02
N ALA A 85 21.83 -10.99 -0.04
CA ALA A 85 21.33 -11.32 1.30
C ALA A 85 19.82 -11.61 1.32
N PHE A 86 19.07 -11.23 0.26
CA PHE A 86 17.61 -11.32 0.22
C PHE A 86 17.11 -12.36 -0.79
N GLY A 87 16.40 -13.37 -0.29
CA GLY A 87 15.66 -14.31 -1.14
C GLY A 87 14.38 -13.73 -1.74
N ALA A 88 13.86 -12.66 -1.14
CA ALA A 88 12.71 -11.91 -1.64
C ALA A 88 12.78 -10.44 -1.24
N ALA A 89 12.34 -9.55 -2.13
CA ALA A 89 12.11 -8.14 -1.89
C ALA A 89 10.71 -7.74 -2.34
N THR A 90 9.95 -7.08 -1.46
CA THR A 90 8.55 -6.72 -1.71
C THR A 90 8.30 -5.25 -1.37
N LEU A 91 7.77 -4.49 -2.33
CA LEU A 91 7.23 -3.15 -2.12
C LEU A 91 5.71 -3.24 -1.95
N ILE A 92 5.18 -2.67 -0.86
CA ILE A 92 3.74 -2.56 -0.58
C ILE A 92 3.36 -1.09 -0.54
N ASN A 93 2.74 -0.61 -1.62
CA ASN A 93 2.18 0.74 -1.71
C ASN A 93 0.79 0.76 -1.08
N ASN A 94 0.73 1.04 0.23
CA ASN A 94 -0.51 1.07 0.99
C ASN A 94 -0.96 2.48 1.38
N ALA A 95 -0.06 3.46 1.43
CA ALA A 95 -0.44 4.83 1.75
C ALA A 95 -1.51 5.36 0.78
N GLY A 96 -2.52 6.03 1.32
CA GLY A 96 -3.61 6.59 0.53
C GLY A 96 -4.49 7.53 1.35
N THR A 97 -5.25 8.35 0.64
CA THR A 97 -6.24 9.26 1.24
C THR A 97 -7.47 9.35 0.33
N VAL A 98 -8.64 9.45 0.91
CA VAL A 98 -9.90 9.72 0.15
C VAL A 98 -10.15 11.22 -0.04
N GLY A 99 -9.37 12.09 0.64
CA GLY A 99 -9.65 13.51 0.69
C GLY A 99 -11.03 13.80 1.33
N ASP A 100 -11.52 15.02 1.17
CA ASP A 100 -12.88 15.38 1.59
C ASP A 100 -13.85 15.10 0.42
N PRO A 101 -14.85 14.21 0.60
CA PRO A 101 -15.79 13.88 -0.45
C PRO A 101 -16.62 15.11 -0.85
N ALA A 102 -16.51 15.51 -2.13
CA ALA A 102 -17.27 16.65 -2.66
C ALA A 102 -17.41 16.52 -4.19
N PRO A 103 -18.45 17.10 -4.79
CA PRO A 103 -18.52 17.29 -6.25
C PRO A 103 -17.25 17.97 -6.75
N LEU A 104 -16.73 17.54 -7.90
CA LEU A 104 -15.43 18.03 -8.41
C LEU A 104 -15.37 19.56 -8.52
N ALA A 105 -16.47 20.17 -8.91
CA ALA A 105 -16.58 21.63 -9.04
C ALA A 105 -16.46 22.39 -7.70
N GLN A 106 -16.61 21.70 -6.57
CA GLN A 106 -16.55 22.28 -5.21
C GLN A 106 -15.29 21.84 -4.45
N ALA A 107 -14.49 20.95 -5.02
CA ALA A 107 -13.28 20.46 -4.38
C ALA A 107 -12.14 21.49 -4.48
N ALA A 108 -11.38 21.65 -3.38
CA ALA A 108 -10.22 22.53 -3.34
C ALA A 108 -9.08 21.99 -4.22
N LEU A 109 -8.54 22.80 -5.14
CA LEU A 109 -7.48 22.40 -6.07
C LEU A 109 -6.24 21.80 -5.37
N PRO A 110 -5.74 22.34 -4.22
CA PRO A 110 -4.63 21.73 -3.50
C PRO A 110 -4.94 20.32 -2.99
N ALA A 111 -6.17 20.07 -2.51
CA ALA A 111 -6.61 18.76 -2.04
C ALA A 111 -6.69 17.74 -3.17
N LEU A 112 -7.17 18.15 -4.36
CA LEU A 112 -7.17 17.30 -5.57
C LEU A 112 -5.75 16.90 -5.95
N SER A 113 -4.82 17.86 -6.00
CA SER A 113 -3.42 17.62 -6.32
C SER A 113 -2.78 16.66 -5.30
N GLN A 114 -2.99 16.90 -4.00
CA GLN A 114 -2.46 16.03 -2.94
C GLN A 114 -3.01 14.59 -3.03
N ALA A 115 -4.29 14.42 -3.31
CA ALA A 115 -4.90 13.10 -3.46
C ALA A 115 -4.25 12.30 -4.59
N LEU A 116 -3.97 12.93 -5.73
CA LEU A 116 -3.30 12.29 -6.87
C LEU A 116 -1.82 12.02 -6.57
N ARG A 117 -1.11 12.94 -5.92
CA ARG A 117 0.28 12.74 -5.54
C ARG A 117 0.45 11.52 -4.62
N VAL A 118 -0.33 11.44 -3.55
CA VAL A 118 -0.24 10.34 -2.59
C VAL A 118 -0.81 9.04 -3.16
N GLY A 119 -1.93 9.12 -3.90
CA GLY A 119 -2.68 7.93 -4.36
C GLY A 119 -2.19 7.31 -5.66
N LEU A 120 -1.44 8.05 -6.48
CA LEU A 120 -0.99 7.60 -7.80
C LEU A 120 0.48 7.90 -8.06
N GLU A 121 0.92 9.15 -7.96
CA GLU A 121 2.28 9.54 -8.30
C GLU A 121 3.31 8.87 -7.39
N ALA A 122 3.09 8.89 -6.07
CA ALA A 122 3.99 8.25 -5.11
C ALA A 122 4.13 6.73 -5.34
N PRO A 123 3.04 5.94 -5.46
CA PRO A 123 3.15 4.52 -5.82
C PRO A 123 3.91 4.26 -7.11
N LEU A 124 3.68 5.07 -8.15
CA LEU A 124 4.36 4.92 -9.43
C LEU A 124 5.86 5.19 -9.30
N LEU A 125 6.27 6.29 -8.67
CA LEU A 125 7.67 6.66 -8.49
C LEU A 125 8.42 5.70 -7.55
N LEU A 126 7.80 5.29 -6.45
CA LEU A 126 8.38 4.29 -5.53
C LEU A 126 8.54 2.93 -6.23
N THR A 127 7.57 2.54 -7.06
CA THR A 127 7.67 1.32 -7.88
C THR A 127 8.83 1.42 -8.86
N ALA A 128 8.97 2.54 -9.58
CA ALA A 128 10.08 2.76 -10.50
C ALA A 128 11.45 2.70 -9.78
N ALA A 129 11.59 3.38 -8.65
CA ALA A 129 12.82 3.35 -7.84
C ALA A 129 13.16 1.95 -7.33
N PHE A 130 12.15 1.22 -6.85
CA PHE A 130 12.31 -0.17 -6.40
C PHE A 130 12.75 -1.09 -7.54
N LEU A 131 12.08 -1.07 -8.67
CA LEU A 131 12.40 -1.90 -9.82
C LEU A 131 13.80 -1.62 -10.37
N HIS A 132 14.18 -0.33 -10.47
CA HIS A 132 15.50 0.08 -10.91
C HIS A 132 16.60 -0.41 -9.96
N ALA A 133 16.48 -0.14 -8.67
CA ALA A 133 17.51 -0.46 -7.69
C ALA A 133 17.67 -1.97 -7.46
N THR A 134 16.62 -2.76 -7.67
CA THR A 134 16.65 -4.22 -7.48
C THR A 134 16.81 -5.02 -8.78
N ALA A 135 17.05 -4.38 -9.92
CA ALA A 135 17.09 -5.05 -11.23
C ALA A 135 18.08 -6.22 -11.30
N GLY A 136 19.23 -6.11 -10.61
CA GLY A 136 20.27 -7.15 -10.56
C GLY A 136 20.11 -8.17 -9.42
N TRP A 137 19.05 -8.09 -8.61
CA TRP A 137 18.88 -9.00 -7.48
C TRP A 137 18.38 -10.36 -7.94
N ALA A 138 18.99 -11.43 -7.43
CA ALA A 138 18.62 -12.80 -7.78
C ALA A 138 17.33 -13.25 -7.08
N GLY A 139 16.98 -12.65 -5.93
CA GLY A 139 15.79 -12.96 -5.17
C GLY A 139 14.48 -12.57 -5.88
N ARG A 140 13.38 -13.15 -5.42
CA ARG A 140 12.03 -12.81 -5.93
C ARG A 140 11.69 -11.34 -5.67
N ARG A 141 11.20 -10.63 -6.67
CA ARG A 141 10.80 -9.23 -6.57
C ARG A 141 9.31 -9.08 -6.78
N GLN A 142 8.64 -8.42 -5.84
CA GLN A 142 7.18 -8.26 -5.84
C GLN A 142 6.79 -6.81 -5.57
N VAL A 143 5.76 -6.33 -6.25
CA VAL A 143 5.10 -5.05 -5.97
C VAL A 143 3.63 -5.31 -5.71
N LEU A 144 3.15 -4.88 -4.55
CA LEU A 144 1.74 -4.92 -4.19
C LEU A 144 1.22 -3.49 -4.02
N ASN A 145 0.33 -3.08 -4.89
CA ASN A 145 -0.37 -1.80 -4.82
C ASN A 145 -1.74 -2.01 -4.17
N ILE A 146 -2.03 -1.31 -3.07
CA ILE A 146 -3.34 -1.36 -2.43
C ILE A 146 -4.31 -0.47 -3.19
N SER A 147 -5.16 -1.10 -3.99
CA SER A 147 -6.18 -0.48 -4.80
C SER A 147 -7.53 -0.36 -4.05
N SER A 148 -8.59 -0.26 -4.80
CA SER A 148 -9.98 -0.20 -4.32
C SER A 148 -10.94 -0.69 -5.39
N GLY A 149 -12.12 -1.13 -5.01
CA GLY A 149 -13.23 -1.30 -5.95
C GLY A 149 -13.54 -0.02 -6.75
N LEU A 150 -13.21 1.16 -6.22
CA LEU A 150 -13.38 2.45 -6.90
C LEU A 150 -12.32 2.71 -8.00
N GLY A 151 -11.32 1.87 -8.16
CA GLY A 151 -10.48 1.84 -9.36
C GLY A 151 -11.20 1.30 -10.60
N ARG A 152 -12.28 0.53 -10.39
CA ARG A 152 -13.07 -0.13 -11.44
C ARG A 152 -14.51 0.37 -11.53
N ASN A 153 -15.03 0.93 -10.44
CA ASN A 153 -16.39 1.47 -10.34
C ASN A 153 -16.34 2.93 -9.93
N ALA A 154 -17.03 3.79 -10.66
CA ALA A 154 -17.09 5.20 -10.32
C ALA A 154 -18.01 5.47 -9.11
N MET A 155 -17.70 6.50 -8.34
CA MET A 155 -18.54 7.03 -7.25
C MET A 155 -18.54 8.56 -7.33
N GLY A 156 -19.72 9.15 -7.23
CA GLY A 156 -19.87 10.61 -7.15
C GLY A 156 -19.09 11.16 -5.96
N SER A 157 -18.62 12.39 -6.05
CA SER A 157 -17.86 13.10 -5.00
C SER A 157 -16.53 12.42 -4.60
N GLN A 158 -16.06 11.41 -5.36
CA GLN A 158 -14.82 10.70 -5.15
C GLN A 158 -13.93 10.69 -6.41
N ALA A 159 -14.11 11.63 -7.32
CA ALA A 159 -13.39 11.67 -8.61
C ALA A 159 -11.86 11.55 -8.47
N PRO A 160 -11.16 12.28 -7.57
CA PRO A 160 -9.70 12.17 -7.44
C PRO A 160 -9.26 10.78 -6.91
N TYR A 161 -10.01 10.20 -5.99
CA TYR A 161 -9.74 8.87 -5.46
C TYR A 161 -9.97 7.78 -6.52
N CYS A 162 -11.09 7.86 -7.25
CA CYS A 162 -11.37 6.95 -8.38
C CYS A 162 -10.26 7.04 -9.43
N ALA A 163 -9.85 8.26 -9.82
CA ALA A 163 -8.79 8.48 -10.80
C ALA A 163 -7.45 7.89 -10.33
N ALA A 164 -7.08 8.12 -9.07
CA ALA A 164 -5.85 7.57 -8.50
C ALA A 164 -5.85 6.03 -8.50
N LYS A 165 -6.95 5.40 -8.08
CA LYS A 165 -7.03 3.94 -8.03
C LYS A 165 -7.17 3.30 -9.41
N ALA A 166 -7.88 3.92 -10.35
CA ALA A 166 -7.93 3.48 -11.74
C ALA A 166 -6.55 3.60 -12.42
N GLY A 167 -5.85 4.72 -12.21
CA GLY A 167 -4.48 4.90 -12.68
C GLY A 167 -3.52 3.85 -12.09
N MET A 168 -3.65 3.55 -10.79
CA MET A 168 -2.88 2.51 -10.11
C MET A 168 -3.13 1.12 -10.72
N ASP A 169 -4.40 0.76 -10.96
CA ASP A 169 -4.76 -0.50 -11.62
C ASP A 169 -4.17 -0.56 -13.04
N HIS A 170 -4.19 0.57 -13.77
CA HIS A 170 -3.74 0.59 -15.16
C HIS A 170 -2.21 0.56 -15.28
N PHE A 171 -1.47 1.34 -14.48
CA PHE A 171 -0.01 1.25 -14.53
C PHE A 171 0.50 -0.12 -14.06
N SER A 172 -0.20 -0.77 -13.12
CA SER A 172 0.16 -2.14 -12.71
C SER A 172 0.03 -3.14 -13.88
N ARG A 173 -1.01 -2.99 -14.73
CA ARG A 173 -1.12 -3.78 -15.95
C ARG A 173 0.02 -3.50 -16.93
N ALA A 174 0.40 -2.22 -17.08
CA ALA A 174 1.48 -1.84 -17.98
C ALA A 174 2.83 -2.44 -17.52
N VAL A 175 3.16 -2.29 -16.24
CA VAL A 175 4.41 -2.84 -15.66
C VAL A 175 4.43 -4.37 -15.73
N ALA A 176 3.29 -5.05 -15.58
CA ALA A 176 3.21 -6.50 -15.72
C ALA A 176 3.59 -7.02 -17.12
N LEU A 177 3.52 -6.18 -18.15
CA LEU A 177 3.94 -6.51 -19.51
C LEU A 177 5.46 -6.29 -19.75
N GLU A 178 6.14 -5.66 -18.81
CA GLU A 178 7.57 -5.37 -18.93
C GLU A 178 8.43 -6.61 -18.58
N SER A 179 9.53 -6.80 -19.28
CA SER A 179 10.40 -7.99 -19.15
C SER A 179 11.29 -7.99 -17.89
N GLY A 180 11.05 -7.11 -16.94
CA GLY A 180 11.92 -6.91 -15.77
C GLY A 180 11.92 -8.02 -14.70
N GLY A 181 11.13 -9.10 -14.84
CA GLY A 181 11.10 -10.26 -13.93
C GLY A 181 10.50 -9.99 -12.54
N ALA A 182 10.04 -8.79 -12.24
CA ALA A 182 9.28 -8.49 -11.03
C ALA A 182 7.80 -8.76 -11.24
N ARG A 183 7.12 -9.32 -10.23
CA ARG A 183 5.68 -9.53 -10.27
C ARG A 183 4.96 -8.37 -9.59
N ILE A 184 3.88 -7.87 -10.20
CA ILE A 184 3.11 -6.74 -9.70
C ILE A 184 1.62 -7.06 -9.65
N VAL A 185 0.96 -6.66 -8.55
CA VAL A 185 -0.49 -6.75 -8.38
C VAL A 185 -1.03 -5.46 -7.79
N SER A 186 -2.09 -4.93 -8.39
CA SER A 186 -2.96 -3.91 -7.80
C SER A 186 -4.18 -4.62 -7.20
N LEU A 187 -4.26 -4.66 -5.85
CA LEU A 187 -5.19 -5.49 -5.09
C LEU A 187 -6.20 -4.63 -4.34
N ALA A 188 -7.49 -4.83 -4.59
CA ALA A 188 -8.54 -4.27 -3.76
C ALA A 188 -8.67 -5.10 -2.46
N PRO A 189 -8.46 -4.49 -1.27
CA PRO A 189 -8.37 -5.23 0.00
C PRO A 189 -9.72 -5.48 0.68
N GLY A 190 -10.84 -5.17 0.02
CA GLY A 190 -12.17 -5.17 0.63
C GLY A 190 -12.51 -3.83 1.31
N VAL A 191 -13.51 -3.84 2.20
CA VAL A 191 -13.95 -2.66 2.96
C VAL A 191 -13.53 -2.82 4.41
N ILE A 192 -12.70 -1.89 4.90
CA ILE A 192 -11.94 -2.04 6.15
C ILE A 192 -12.31 -0.92 7.13
N ASP A 193 -12.59 -1.25 8.38
CA ASP A 193 -12.91 -0.27 9.43
C ASP A 193 -11.69 0.53 9.87
N THR A 194 -11.46 1.64 9.19
CA THR A 194 -10.31 2.54 9.37
C THR A 194 -10.79 3.99 9.48
N ASP A 195 -9.87 4.91 9.83
CA ASP A 195 -10.14 6.35 9.82
C ASP A 195 -10.69 6.85 8.48
N MET A 196 -10.32 6.23 7.37
CA MET A 196 -10.88 6.53 6.05
C MET A 196 -12.39 6.29 6.01
N GLN A 197 -12.87 5.22 6.62
CA GLN A 197 -14.30 4.93 6.75
C GLN A 197 -14.99 5.91 7.70
N VAL A 198 -14.33 6.33 8.77
CA VAL A 198 -14.85 7.39 9.66
C VAL A 198 -15.02 8.69 8.89
N GLN A 199 -14.02 9.09 8.10
CA GLN A 199 -14.05 10.30 7.26
C GLN A 199 -15.21 10.25 6.25
N LEU A 200 -15.43 9.12 5.57
CA LEU A 200 -16.53 8.96 4.61
C LEU A 200 -17.91 9.05 5.29
N ARG A 201 -18.06 8.46 6.47
CA ARG A 201 -19.32 8.54 7.25
C ARG A 201 -19.59 9.90 7.87
N SER A 202 -18.55 10.70 8.14
CA SER A 202 -18.69 12.06 8.69
C SER A 202 -18.72 13.16 7.64
N ALA A 203 -18.64 12.81 6.35
CA ALA A 203 -18.73 13.79 5.27
C ALA A 203 -20.11 14.48 5.24
N ASP A 204 -20.14 15.71 4.71
CA ASP A 204 -21.41 16.43 4.52
C ASP A 204 -22.31 15.67 3.52
N ALA A 205 -23.52 15.33 3.96
CA ALA A 205 -24.48 14.61 3.14
C ALA A 205 -24.93 15.39 1.88
N ALA A 206 -24.90 16.72 1.93
CA ALA A 206 -25.20 17.55 0.76
C ALA A 206 -24.10 17.45 -0.31
N LEU A 207 -22.86 17.21 0.09
CA LEU A 207 -21.70 17.09 -0.80
C LEU A 207 -21.41 15.62 -1.17
N PHE A 208 -21.85 14.66 -0.35
CA PHE A 208 -21.62 13.23 -0.53
C PHE A 208 -22.89 12.40 -0.33
N PRO A 209 -23.76 12.31 -1.34
CA PRO A 209 -25.03 11.57 -1.26
C PRO A 209 -24.85 10.09 -0.90
N ASP A 210 -23.73 9.46 -1.29
CA ASP A 210 -23.44 8.05 -1.00
C ASP A 210 -23.02 7.78 0.47
N ARG A 211 -22.97 8.80 1.35
CA ARG A 211 -22.60 8.66 2.77
C ARG A 211 -23.36 7.54 3.48
N GLY A 212 -24.68 7.47 3.28
CA GLY A 212 -25.56 6.47 3.88
C GLY A 212 -25.16 5.03 3.57
N ARG A 213 -24.52 4.76 2.42
CA ARG A 213 -23.97 3.44 2.08
C ARG A 213 -22.87 3.03 3.07
N PHE A 214 -21.99 3.96 3.45
CA PHE A 214 -20.89 3.70 4.39
C PHE A 214 -21.38 3.56 5.84
N GLU A 215 -22.43 4.30 6.21
CA GLU A 215 -23.12 4.14 7.50
C GLU A 215 -23.74 2.74 7.60
N LYS A 216 -24.41 2.28 6.55
CA LYS A 216 -25.02 0.95 6.46
C LYS A 216 -23.98 -0.16 6.58
N LEU A 217 -22.85 -0.08 5.85
CA LEU A 217 -21.76 -1.06 5.94
C LEU A 217 -21.25 -1.21 7.39
N LYS A 218 -21.19 -0.12 8.16
CA LYS A 218 -20.78 -0.15 9.57
C LYS A 218 -21.84 -0.76 10.47
N SER A 219 -23.11 -0.34 10.33
CA SER A 219 -24.21 -0.82 11.17
C SER A 219 -24.52 -2.31 10.95
N GLU A 220 -24.29 -2.83 9.75
CA GLU A 220 -24.49 -4.25 9.41
C GLU A 220 -23.24 -5.12 9.69
N GLY A 221 -22.17 -4.56 10.24
CA GLY A 221 -20.95 -5.31 10.56
C GLY A 221 -20.20 -5.86 9.33
N MET A 222 -20.34 -5.20 8.17
CA MET A 222 -19.76 -5.65 6.90
C MET A 222 -18.32 -5.15 6.66
N LEU A 223 -17.71 -4.54 7.68
CA LEU A 223 -16.33 -4.06 7.60
C LEU A 223 -15.37 -5.09 8.18
N ASP A 224 -14.31 -5.40 7.44
CA ASP A 224 -13.18 -6.16 8.00
C ASP A 224 -12.43 -5.31 9.04
N SER A 225 -11.88 -5.95 10.08
CA SER A 225 -10.90 -5.27 10.93
C SER A 225 -9.60 -5.03 10.17
N PRO A 226 -8.78 -4.03 10.55
CA PRO A 226 -7.47 -3.82 9.98
C PRO A 226 -6.58 -5.07 9.99
N GLU A 227 -6.63 -5.86 11.07
CA GLU A 227 -5.85 -7.09 11.26
C GLU A 227 -6.33 -8.20 10.33
N SER A 228 -7.65 -8.35 10.14
CA SER A 228 -8.24 -9.33 9.23
C SER A 228 -7.89 -9.00 7.78
N ALA A 229 -8.05 -7.74 7.39
CA ALA A 229 -7.68 -7.27 6.05
C ALA A 229 -6.19 -7.43 5.78
N ALA A 230 -5.33 -7.09 6.74
CA ALA A 230 -3.87 -7.27 6.64
C ALA A 230 -3.52 -8.74 6.39
N ARG A 231 -4.11 -9.69 7.12
CA ARG A 231 -3.88 -11.13 6.90
C ARG A 231 -4.26 -11.56 5.48
N LYS A 232 -5.42 -11.14 4.98
CA LYS A 232 -5.87 -11.46 3.62
C LYS A 232 -4.92 -10.90 2.56
N VAL A 233 -4.49 -9.65 2.72
CA VAL A 233 -3.56 -8.97 1.81
C VAL A 233 -2.19 -9.63 1.83
N LEU A 234 -1.64 -9.97 3.00
CA LEU A 234 -0.34 -10.63 3.11
C LEU A 234 -0.38 -12.08 2.61
N ALA A 235 -1.49 -12.80 2.80
CA ALA A 235 -1.69 -14.13 2.23
C ALA A 235 -1.70 -14.07 0.69
N TRP A 236 -2.20 -12.99 0.08
CA TRP A 236 -2.15 -12.81 -1.37
C TRP A 236 -0.73 -12.73 -1.92
N LEU A 237 0.22 -12.11 -1.18
CA LEU A 237 1.65 -12.07 -1.56
C LEU A 237 2.32 -13.44 -1.61
N GLU A 238 1.80 -14.41 -0.85
CA GLU A 238 2.37 -15.76 -0.73
C GLU A 238 1.82 -16.74 -1.77
N ARG A 239 0.83 -16.31 -2.56
CA ARG A 239 0.22 -17.16 -3.60
C ARG A 239 1.25 -17.51 -4.68
N PRO A 240 1.26 -18.76 -5.16
CA PRO A 240 2.15 -19.17 -6.25
C PRO A 240 1.87 -18.40 -7.56
N ASP A 241 0.61 -18.02 -7.76
CA ASP A 241 0.10 -17.27 -8.92
C ASP A 241 0.12 -15.75 -8.71
N PHE A 242 0.80 -15.22 -7.67
CA PHE A 242 0.95 -13.78 -7.47
C PHE A 242 1.57 -13.13 -8.72
N GLY A 243 0.88 -12.18 -9.32
CA GLY A 243 1.31 -11.46 -10.53
C GLY A 243 0.73 -12.01 -11.84
N ASP A 244 0.10 -13.17 -11.87
CA ASP A 244 -0.53 -13.70 -13.07
C ASP A 244 -1.75 -12.85 -13.48
N GLN A 245 -2.42 -12.26 -12.50
CA GLN A 245 -3.46 -11.24 -12.68
C GLN A 245 -3.00 -9.93 -12.03
N PRO A 246 -2.60 -8.92 -12.83
CA PRO A 246 -2.05 -7.67 -12.29
C PRO A 246 -3.07 -6.77 -11.60
N VAL A 247 -4.37 -7.09 -11.70
CA VAL A 247 -5.46 -6.40 -10.96
C VAL A 247 -6.40 -7.43 -10.38
N ALA A 248 -6.57 -7.40 -9.05
CA ALA A 248 -7.31 -8.41 -8.31
C ALA A 248 -8.13 -7.82 -7.15
N ASP A 249 -8.94 -8.67 -6.51
CA ASP A 249 -9.73 -8.33 -5.33
C ASP A 249 -9.64 -9.49 -4.34
N VAL A 250 -9.36 -9.22 -3.06
CA VAL A 250 -9.22 -10.27 -2.02
C VAL A 250 -10.47 -11.13 -1.84
N ARG A 251 -11.62 -10.67 -2.34
CA ARG A 251 -12.90 -11.39 -2.27
C ARG A 251 -13.10 -12.41 -3.41
N GLN A 252 -12.19 -12.44 -4.38
CA GLN A 252 -12.28 -13.27 -5.57
C GLN A 252 -11.22 -14.39 -5.59
N GLY A 253 -10.51 -14.58 -4.49
CA GLY A 253 -9.43 -15.55 -4.33
C GLY A 253 -9.73 -16.67 -3.37
#